data_4b18ffba013be2669bbf7a6bad2309bb
#
_entry.id   4b18ffba013be2669bbf7a6bad2309bb
#
_cell.length_a   1.000
_cell.length_b   1.000
_cell.length_c   1.000
_cell.angle_alpha   90.00
_cell.angle_beta   90.00
_cell.angle_gamma   90.00
#
_symmetry.space_group_name_H-M   'P 1'
#
loop_
_entity.id
_entity.type
_entity.pdbx_description
1 polymer ?
#
loop_
_entity_poly.entity_id
_entity_poly.type
_entity_poly.pdbx_seq_one_letter_code
_entity_poly.pdbx_strand_id
1 'polypeptide(L)'
;MYIYANGRSTTLNDNPLYDLHVLLDNLVQEFMAKASLHQPPIDADALLNGKAWQLLELEAPSIPSKKAVQVFDPKEAGSSDVKKQWLAAQTLASSLQKEAKIRWEKLNGNQTAFGISFINLIAQRILVPTHWLKSIALSLDYDLIELKRIFKTAAYEIIALRMLDLDNPCIITIVDNGHIFKRKSNCCIPPKTLSDTEAMVLNYVHENSRPKKVNDQGWQVAGWPVHQLDWRREILRSIPPESQD
;
A
#
# COMPACT_ATOMS: atom_id res chain seq x y z
N MET A 1 12.99 0.55 -0.19
CA MET A 1 14.36 1.08 -0.32
C MET A 1 14.46 1.60 -1.74
N TYR A 2 14.21 2.90 -1.93
CA TYR A 2 14.37 3.56 -3.23
C TYR A 2 15.86 3.87 -3.41
N ILE A 3 16.48 3.30 -4.42
CA ILE A 3 17.86 3.61 -4.80
C ILE A 3 17.79 4.73 -5.82
N TYR A 4 18.18 5.94 -5.44
CA TYR A 4 18.43 7.01 -6.38
C TYR A 4 19.74 6.70 -7.11
N ALA A 5 19.66 6.39 -8.39
CA ALA A 5 20.82 6.34 -9.27
C ALA A 5 21.21 7.77 -9.66
N ASN A 6 22.46 8.10 -9.37
CA ASN A 6 23.20 9.31 -9.72
C ASN A 6 22.69 10.12 -10.91
N GLY A 7 22.25 11.37 -10.68
CA GLY A 7 22.44 12.57 -11.47
C GLY A 7 22.29 12.53 -13.00
N ARG A 8 21.38 11.73 -13.56
CA ARG A 8 20.92 11.88 -14.94
C ARG A 8 19.44 12.15 -14.92
N SER A 9 19.03 13.23 -15.57
CA SER A 9 17.64 13.48 -15.96
C SER A 9 17.17 12.33 -16.84
N THR A 10 16.70 11.27 -16.22
CA THR A 10 16.01 10.19 -16.91
C THR A 10 14.56 10.57 -17.02
N THR A 11 14.01 10.55 -18.24
CA THR A 11 12.58 10.67 -18.50
C THR A 11 11.83 9.65 -17.64
N LEU A 12 10.61 9.96 -17.21
CA LEU A 12 9.73 9.14 -16.35
C LEU A 12 9.62 7.67 -16.80
N ASN A 13 9.97 7.36 -18.05
CA ASN A 13 9.90 6.02 -18.65
C ASN A 13 11.08 5.09 -18.31
N ASP A 14 12.15 5.55 -17.67
CA ASP A 14 13.34 4.73 -17.41
C ASP A 14 13.44 4.22 -15.97
N ASN A 15 12.33 4.26 -15.20
CA ASN A 15 12.32 3.76 -13.83
C ASN A 15 11.80 2.32 -13.78
N PRO A 16 12.67 1.31 -13.58
CA PRO A 16 12.25 -0.10 -13.56
C PRO A 16 11.23 -0.42 -12.46
N LEU A 17 11.16 0.37 -11.39
CA LEU A 17 10.14 0.19 -10.35
C LEU A 17 8.76 0.64 -10.82
N TYR A 18 8.68 1.68 -11.65
CA TYR A 18 7.42 2.11 -12.26
C TYR A 18 6.85 1.00 -13.16
N ASP A 19 7.69 0.41 -14.00
CA ASP A 19 7.30 -0.71 -14.88
C ASP A 19 6.82 -1.92 -14.07
N LEU A 20 7.45 -2.20 -12.93
CA LEU A 20 7.00 -3.25 -12.02
C LEU A 20 5.61 -2.97 -11.44
N HIS A 21 5.35 -1.75 -10.99
CA HIS A 21 4.05 -1.39 -10.43
C HIS A 21 2.94 -1.51 -11.48
N VAL A 22 3.17 -1.01 -12.70
CA VAL A 22 2.23 -1.13 -13.83
C VAL A 22 1.97 -2.61 -14.19
N LEU A 23 3.03 -3.42 -14.25
CA LEU A 23 2.91 -4.85 -14.52
C LEU A 23 2.04 -5.56 -13.48
N LEU A 24 2.29 -5.30 -12.20
CA LEU A 24 1.53 -5.92 -11.11
C LEU A 24 0.07 -5.44 -11.06
N ASP A 25 -0.18 -4.18 -11.36
CA ASP A 25 -1.52 -3.62 -11.46
C ASP A 25 -2.31 -4.29 -12.59
N ASN A 26 -1.71 -4.43 -13.77
CA ASN A 26 -2.32 -5.12 -14.92
C ASN A 26 -2.63 -6.59 -14.59
N LEU A 27 -1.68 -7.30 -13.98
CA LEU A 27 -1.86 -8.72 -13.60
C LEU A 27 -3.03 -8.88 -12.62
N VAL A 28 -3.11 -8.02 -11.60
CA VAL A 28 -4.21 -8.07 -10.63
C VAL A 28 -5.53 -7.67 -11.28
N GLN A 29 -5.54 -6.68 -12.17
CA GLN A 29 -6.75 -6.29 -12.91
C GLN A 29 -7.27 -7.42 -13.80
N GLU A 30 -6.40 -8.14 -14.51
CA GLU A 30 -6.77 -9.35 -15.27
C GLU A 30 -7.39 -10.42 -14.37
N PHE A 31 -6.78 -10.66 -13.20
CA PHE A 31 -7.30 -11.60 -12.21
C PHE A 31 -8.70 -11.19 -11.73
N MET A 32 -8.89 -9.91 -11.36
CA MET A 32 -10.19 -9.38 -10.93
C MET A 32 -11.26 -9.50 -12.01
N ALA A 33 -10.91 -9.17 -13.26
CA ALA A 33 -11.83 -9.27 -14.39
C ALA A 33 -12.31 -10.72 -14.62
N LYS A 34 -11.39 -11.69 -14.60
CA LYS A 34 -11.73 -13.12 -14.74
C LYS A 34 -12.55 -13.64 -13.55
N ALA A 35 -12.30 -13.12 -12.35
CA ALA A 35 -13.09 -13.44 -11.16
C ALA A 35 -14.44 -12.68 -11.09
N SER A 36 -14.77 -11.89 -12.14
CA SER A 36 -16.00 -11.07 -12.21
C SER A 36 -16.15 -10.10 -11.04
N LEU A 37 -15.03 -9.53 -10.57
CA LEU A 37 -14.99 -8.55 -9.50
C LEU A 37 -14.97 -7.13 -10.10
N HIS A 38 -15.98 -6.33 -9.76
CA HIS A 38 -16.19 -5.02 -10.39
C HIS A 38 -16.14 -3.85 -9.38
N GLN A 39 -16.10 -4.14 -8.09
CA GLN A 39 -16.12 -3.12 -7.04
C GLN A 39 -15.51 -3.63 -5.72
N PRO A 40 -14.98 -2.74 -4.86
CA PRO A 40 -14.57 -3.10 -3.50
C PRO A 40 -15.82 -3.32 -2.58
N PRO A 41 -15.66 -4.00 -1.46
CA PRO A 41 -14.42 -4.61 -0.96
C PRO A 41 -14.15 -5.97 -1.60
N ILE A 42 -12.88 -6.37 -1.65
CA ILE A 42 -12.50 -7.71 -2.07
C ILE A 42 -12.51 -8.65 -0.86
N ASP A 43 -13.20 -9.76 -0.97
CA ASP A 43 -13.13 -10.86 -0.02
C ASP A 43 -12.11 -11.89 -0.51
N ALA A 44 -10.86 -11.73 -0.08
CA ALA A 44 -9.76 -12.60 -0.50
C ALA A 44 -9.92 -14.03 0.03
N ASP A 45 -10.56 -14.20 1.19
CA ASP A 45 -10.83 -15.52 1.76
C ASP A 45 -11.86 -16.28 0.91
N ALA A 46 -12.93 -15.61 0.51
CA ALA A 46 -13.92 -16.20 -0.39
C ALA A 46 -13.32 -16.57 -1.76
N LEU A 47 -12.46 -15.72 -2.32
CA LEU A 47 -11.74 -16.01 -3.57
C LEU A 47 -10.81 -17.22 -3.44
N LEU A 48 -10.09 -17.31 -2.32
CA LEU A 48 -9.20 -18.44 -2.05
C LEU A 48 -10.01 -19.74 -1.94
N ASN A 49 -11.08 -19.76 -1.15
CA ASN A 49 -11.95 -20.92 -0.95
C ASN A 49 -12.67 -21.32 -2.24
N GLY A 50 -13.06 -20.35 -3.07
CA GLY A 50 -13.64 -20.54 -4.40
C GLY A 50 -12.66 -20.95 -5.49
N LYS A 51 -11.37 -21.14 -5.14
CA LYS A 51 -10.28 -21.51 -6.06
C LYS A 51 -10.14 -20.56 -7.26
N ALA A 52 -10.27 -19.27 -7.01
CA ALA A 52 -10.25 -18.25 -8.06
C ALA A 52 -8.95 -18.22 -8.90
N TRP A 53 -7.83 -18.74 -8.39
CA TRP A 53 -6.58 -18.88 -9.16
C TRP A 53 -6.72 -19.79 -10.38
N GLN A 54 -7.66 -20.74 -10.39
CA GLN A 54 -7.92 -21.64 -11.51
C GLN A 54 -8.44 -20.87 -12.74
N LEU A 55 -9.07 -19.70 -12.53
CA LEU A 55 -9.56 -18.85 -13.62
C LEU A 55 -8.44 -18.31 -14.51
N LEU A 56 -7.20 -18.28 -14.00
CA LEU A 56 -6.00 -17.88 -14.74
C LEU A 56 -5.12 -19.07 -15.14
N GLU A 57 -5.61 -20.31 -14.94
CA GLU A 57 -4.82 -21.53 -15.17
C GLU A 57 -3.53 -21.58 -14.37
N LEU A 58 -3.53 -20.92 -13.20
CA LEU A 58 -2.34 -20.83 -12.34
C LEU A 58 -2.17 -22.10 -11.49
N GLU A 59 -0.95 -22.33 -11.06
CA GLU A 59 -0.66 -23.36 -10.07
C GLU A 59 -1.40 -23.12 -8.75
N ALA A 60 -1.71 -24.20 -8.03
CA ALA A 60 -2.33 -24.06 -6.71
C ALA A 60 -1.48 -23.19 -5.78
N PRO A 61 -2.11 -22.32 -4.98
CA PRO A 61 -1.39 -21.43 -4.10
C PRO A 61 -0.63 -22.18 -3.02
N SER A 62 0.55 -21.68 -2.69
CA SER A 62 1.34 -22.17 -1.56
C SER A 62 1.17 -21.25 -0.35
N ILE A 63 1.11 -21.84 0.84
CA ILE A 63 1.07 -21.04 2.06
C ILE A 63 2.40 -20.28 2.19
N PRO A 64 2.37 -18.93 2.29
CA PRO A 64 3.60 -18.16 2.42
C PRO A 64 4.39 -18.57 3.66
N SER A 65 5.72 -18.62 3.52
CA SER A 65 6.60 -18.91 4.68
C SER A 65 6.44 -17.83 5.76
N LYS A 66 6.72 -18.18 7.02
CA LYS A 66 6.64 -17.25 8.16
C LYS A 66 7.44 -15.95 7.93
N LYS A 67 8.52 -15.97 7.12
CA LYS A 67 9.29 -14.77 6.74
C LYS A 67 8.52 -13.82 5.81
N ALA A 68 7.63 -14.32 4.98
CA ALA A 68 6.80 -13.48 4.09
C ALA A 68 5.69 -12.71 4.86
N VAL A 69 5.31 -13.22 6.04
CA VAL A 69 4.27 -12.63 6.90
C VAL A 69 4.74 -11.35 7.59
N GLN A 70 6.06 -11.11 7.70
CA GLN A 70 6.64 -10.03 8.53
C GLN A 70 6.45 -8.59 7.99
N VAL A 71 5.84 -8.39 6.84
CA VAL A 71 5.59 -7.03 6.30
C VAL A 71 4.37 -6.36 6.93
N PHE A 72 3.52 -7.15 7.57
CA PHE A 72 2.34 -6.71 8.28
C PHE A 72 2.50 -7.01 9.77
N ASP A 73 2.42 -5.99 10.63
CA ASP A 73 2.44 -6.20 12.07
C ASP A 73 1.10 -6.87 12.48
N PRO A 74 1.12 -8.13 12.98
CA PRO A 74 -0.11 -8.80 13.39
C PRO A 74 -0.85 -8.08 14.52
N LYS A 75 -0.23 -7.12 15.20
CA LYS A 75 -0.88 -6.27 16.20
C LYS A 75 -1.90 -5.32 15.58
N GLU A 76 -1.75 -4.94 14.30
CA GLU A 76 -2.72 -4.11 13.58
C GLU A 76 -4.02 -4.86 13.25
N ALA A 77 -3.99 -6.18 13.26
CA ALA A 77 -5.15 -7.02 13.06
C ALA A 77 -6.03 -7.07 14.31
N GLY A 78 -6.56 -5.92 14.73
CA GLY A 78 -7.55 -5.83 15.81
C GLY A 78 -8.85 -6.57 15.53
N SER A 79 -9.05 -7.04 14.30
CA SER A 79 -10.05 -8.04 13.96
C SER A 79 -9.36 -9.26 13.36
N SER A 80 -9.75 -10.45 13.81
CA SER A 80 -9.37 -11.73 13.20
C SER A 80 -9.59 -11.73 11.69
N ASP A 81 -10.59 -10.98 11.23
CA ASP A 81 -11.03 -10.89 9.84
C ASP A 81 -10.01 -10.19 8.94
N VAL A 82 -9.45 -9.03 9.34
CA VAL A 82 -8.45 -8.32 8.53
C VAL A 82 -7.17 -9.16 8.38
N LYS A 83 -6.75 -9.85 9.45
CA LYS A 83 -5.62 -10.78 9.40
C LYS A 83 -5.91 -11.97 8.48
N LYS A 84 -7.10 -12.53 8.55
CA LYS A 84 -7.54 -13.63 7.68
C LYS A 84 -7.53 -13.19 6.22
N GLN A 85 -8.07 -12.01 5.90
CA GLN A 85 -8.07 -11.43 4.57
C GLN A 85 -6.67 -11.19 4.03
N TRP A 86 -5.74 -10.69 4.86
CA TRP A 86 -4.35 -10.52 4.47
C TRP A 86 -3.66 -11.84 4.14
N LEU A 87 -3.81 -12.85 4.98
CA LEU A 87 -3.23 -14.17 4.75
C LEU A 87 -3.80 -14.84 3.49
N ALA A 88 -5.10 -14.71 3.26
CA ALA A 88 -5.76 -15.20 2.05
C ALA A 88 -5.23 -14.47 0.80
N ALA A 89 -5.07 -13.15 0.86
CA ALA A 89 -4.51 -12.36 -0.24
C ALA A 89 -3.04 -12.75 -0.53
N GLN A 90 -2.21 -12.99 0.49
CA GLN A 90 -0.84 -13.49 0.30
C GLN A 90 -0.82 -14.88 -0.32
N THR A 91 -1.74 -15.74 0.09
CA THR A 91 -1.87 -17.10 -0.46
C THR A 91 -2.26 -17.03 -1.92
N LEU A 92 -3.26 -16.24 -2.30
CA LEU A 92 -3.62 -15.99 -3.70
C LEU A 92 -2.45 -15.38 -4.49
N ALA A 93 -1.76 -14.41 -3.91
CA ALA A 93 -0.59 -13.76 -4.53
C ALA A 93 0.54 -14.74 -4.84
N SER A 94 0.68 -15.84 -4.07
CA SER A 94 1.68 -16.87 -4.35
C SER A 94 1.47 -17.56 -5.70
N SER A 95 0.22 -17.75 -6.11
CA SER A 95 -0.12 -18.30 -7.43
C SER A 95 0.21 -17.33 -8.56
N LEU A 96 0.00 -16.02 -8.32
CA LEU A 96 0.29 -14.97 -9.31
C LEU A 96 1.78 -14.64 -9.42
N GLN A 97 2.58 -15.00 -8.42
CA GLN A 97 3.99 -14.63 -8.34
C GLN A 97 4.83 -15.17 -9.51
N LYS A 98 4.57 -16.41 -9.95
CA LYS A 98 5.30 -17.02 -11.06
C LYS A 98 5.04 -16.26 -12.36
N GLU A 99 3.80 -15.96 -12.64
CA GLU A 99 3.41 -15.17 -13.81
C GLU A 99 3.99 -13.75 -13.76
N ALA A 100 3.95 -13.09 -12.60
CA ALA A 100 4.57 -11.79 -12.41
C ALA A 100 6.07 -11.81 -12.71
N LYS A 101 6.80 -12.84 -12.28
CA LYS A 101 8.22 -12.99 -12.55
C LYS A 101 8.50 -13.21 -14.05
N ILE A 102 7.72 -14.07 -14.70
CA ILE A 102 7.87 -14.33 -16.16
C ILE A 102 7.64 -13.04 -16.95
N ARG A 103 6.59 -12.27 -16.62
CA ARG A 103 6.32 -10.99 -17.29
C ARG A 103 7.42 -9.96 -17.03
N TRP A 104 7.93 -9.91 -15.80
CA TRP A 104 9.03 -9.02 -15.42
C TRP A 104 10.32 -9.35 -16.20
N GLU A 105 10.71 -10.61 -16.26
CA GLU A 105 11.89 -11.07 -16.99
C GLU A 105 11.81 -10.78 -18.49
N LYS A 106 10.62 -10.91 -19.09
CA LYS A 106 10.38 -10.56 -20.50
C LYS A 106 10.58 -9.06 -20.76
N LEU A 107 10.17 -8.18 -19.82
CA LEU A 107 10.31 -6.72 -19.95
C LEU A 107 11.76 -6.27 -19.74
N ASN A 108 12.49 -6.91 -18.84
CA ASN A 108 13.79 -6.42 -18.36
C ASN A 108 14.99 -7.30 -18.80
N GLY A 109 14.81 -8.17 -19.80
CA GLY A 109 15.92 -8.95 -20.38
C GLY A 109 16.66 -9.85 -19.39
N ASN A 110 15.94 -10.65 -18.60
CA ASN A 110 16.46 -11.56 -17.57
C ASN A 110 17.11 -10.88 -16.35
N GLN A 111 16.92 -9.59 -16.15
CA GLN A 111 17.30 -8.96 -14.87
C GLN A 111 16.41 -9.51 -13.76
N THR A 112 17.00 -10.30 -12.88
CA THR A 112 16.29 -10.84 -11.72
C THR A 112 15.93 -9.70 -10.75
N ALA A 113 14.66 -9.63 -10.35
CA ALA A 113 14.19 -8.70 -9.34
C ALA A 113 14.69 -9.14 -7.94
N PHE A 114 15.99 -9.01 -7.68
CA PHE A 114 16.60 -9.41 -6.43
C PHE A 114 16.00 -8.62 -5.25
N GLY A 115 15.51 -9.36 -4.25
CA GLY A 115 15.04 -8.81 -2.98
C GLY A 115 13.64 -8.20 -2.98
N ILE A 116 12.89 -8.21 -4.09
CA ILE A 116 11.52 -7.72 -4.14
C ILE A 116 10.55 -8.85 -3.76
N SER A 117 9.74 -8.61 -2.75
CA SER A 117 8.66 -9.53 -2.38
C SER A 117 7.43 -9.29 -3.26
N PHE A 118 7.35 -9.96 -4.42
CA PHE A 118 6.17 -9.90 -5.30
C PHE A 118 4.88 -10.28 -4.56
N ILE A 119 4.93 -11.27 -3.68
CA ILE A 119 3.76 -11.74 -2.92
C ILE A 119 3.10 -10.59 -2.17
N ASN A 120 3.87 -9.82 -1.42
CA ASN A 120 3.31 -8.72 -0.62
C ASN A 120 2.78 -7.58 -1.51
N LEU A 121 3.49 -7.27 -2.61
CA LEU A 121 3.05 -6.25 -3.55
C LEU A 121 1.75 -6.66 -4.28
N ILE A 122 1.63 -7.93 -4.65
CA ILE A 122 0.41 -8.46 -5.27
C ILE A 122 -0.73 -8.53 -4.25
N ALA A 123 -0.47 -9.03 -3.03
CA ALA A 123 -1.48 -9.13 -1.97
C ALA A 123 -2.10 -7.79 -1.61
N GLN A 124 -1.28 -6.72 -1.50
CA GLN A 124 -1.77 -5.37 -1.29
C GLN A 124 -2.69 -4.91 -2.44
N ARG A 125 -2.35 -5.25 -3.69
CA ARG A 125 -3.14 -4.92 -4.89
C ARG A 125 -4.44 -5.71 -4.97
N ILE A 126 -4.45 -6.96 -4.50
CA ILE A 126 -5.67 -7.75 -4.39
C ILE A 126 -6.65 -7.07 -3.43
N LEU A 127 -6.21 -6.65 -2.25
CA LEU A 127 -7.08 -6.02 -1.26
C LEU A 127 -7.46 -4.58 -1.60
N VAL A 128 -6.54 -3.83 -2.23
CA VAL A 128 -6.72 -2.42 -2.60
C VAL A 128 -6.23 -2.21 -4.04
N PRO A 129 -7.04 -2.58 -5.05
CA PRO A 129 -6.69 -2.43 -6.46
C PRO A 129 -6.50 -0.96 -6.86
N THR A 130 -5.42 -0.66 -7.59
CA THR A 130 -5.01 0.70 -7.95
C THR A 130 -6.08 1.46 -8.73
N HIS A 131 -6.73 0.79 -9.71
CA HIS A 131 -7.73 1.43 -10.56
C HIS A 131 -8.98 1.90 -9.79
N TRP A 132 -9.39 1.19 -8.72
CA TRP A 132 -10.46 1.65 -7.84
C TRP A 132 -9.95 2.68 -6.83
N LEU A 133 -8.77 2.44 -6.23
CA LEU A 133 -8.20 3.36 -5.26
C LEU A 133 -8.01 4.75 -5.85
N LYS A 134 -7.53 4.85 -7.10
CA LYS A 134 -7.24 6.14 -7.75
C LYS A 134 -8.47 7.06 -7.81
N SER A 135 -9.58 6.55 -8.31
CA SER A 135 -10.82 7.33 -8.45
C SER A 135 -11.48 7.60 -7.10
N ILE A 136 -11.53 6.60 -6.22
CA ILE A 136 -12.18 6.70 -4.91
C ILE A 136 -11.39 7.62 -3.98
N ALA A 137 -10.05 7.49 -3.93
CA ALA A 137 -9.23 8.34 -3.07
C ALA A 137 -9.34 9.82 -3.46
N LEU A 138 -9.35 10.12 -4.76
CA LEU A 138 -9.54 11.48 -5.24
C LEU A 138 -10.91 12.04 -4.84
N SER A 139 -11.98 11.27 -4.98
CA SER A 139 -13.35 11.71 -4.63
C SER A 139 -13.55 11.92 -3.13
N LEU A 140 -12.75 11.25 -2.28
CA LEU A 140 -12.79 11.35 -0.83
C LEU A 140 -11.68 12.23 -0.26
N ASP A 141 -10.98 13.00 -1.09
CA ASP A 141 -9.84 13.84 -0.68
C ASP A 141 -8.83 13.06 0.19
N TYR A 142 -8.60 11.80 -0.20
CA TYR A 142 -7.67 10.87 0.46
C TYR A 142 -7.98 10.60 1.94
N ASP A 143 -9.23 10.76 2.39
CA ASP A 143 -9.59 10.47 3.77
C ASP A 143 -9.47 8.97 4.08
N LEU A 144 -8.53 8.62 4.97
CA LEU A 144 -8.20 7.24 5.29
C LEU A 144 -9.35 6.50 5.98
N ILE A 145 -10.17 7.20 6.78
CA ILE A 145 -11.31 6.59 7.47
C ILE A 145 -12.40 6.23 6.47
N GLU A 146 -12.70 7.14 5.54
CA GLU A 146 -13.70 6.88 4.50
C GLU A 146 -13.20 5.79 3.52
N LEU A 147 -11.92 5.81 3.14
CA LEU A 147 -11.31 4.76 2.32
C LEU A 147 -11.41 3.39 3.02
N LYS A 148 -11.21 3.33 4.34
CA LYS A 148 -11.35 2.09 5.10
C LYS A 148 -12.77 1.55 5.09
N ARG A 149 -13.80 2.38 5.06
CA ARG A 149 -15.20 1.95 4.93
C ARG A 149 -15.46 1.22 3.62
N ILE A 150 -14.80 1.65 2.55
CA ILE A 150 -14.91 1.04 1.22
C ILE A 150 -14.02 -0.20 1.11
N PHE A 151 -12.74 -0.09 1.46
CA PHE A 151 -11.78 -1.19 1.45
C PHE A 151 -11.73 -1.90 2.81
N LYS A 152 -12.89 -2.27 3.35
CA LYS A 152 -13.06 -2.77 4.74
C LYS A 152 -12.24 -4.01 5.06
N THR A 153 -11.89 -4.82 4.07
CA THR A 153 -11.07 -6.03 4.20
C THR A 153 -9.57 -5.77 4.31
N ALA A 154 -9.10 -4.59 3.88
CA ALA A 154 -7.70 -4.17 4.00
C ALA A 154 -7.45 -3.44 5.32
N ALA A 155 -6.25 -3.59 5.91
CA ALA A 155 -5.81 -2.80 7.05
C ALA A 155 -5.59 -1.34 6.68
N TYR A 156 -5.71 -0.42 7.64
CA TYR A 156 -5.43 1.00 7.45
C TYR A 156 -4.02 1.25 6.88
N GLU A 157 -3.01 0.53 7.40
CA GLU A 157 -1.64 0.61 6.90
C GLU A 157 -1.55 0.27 5.41
N ILE A 158 -2.23 -0.80 4.97
CA ILE A 158 -2.23 -1.21 3.56
C ILE A 158 -2.85 -0.12 2.70
N ILE A 159 -4.01 0.42 3.09
CA ILE A 159 -4.69 1.49 2.35
C ILE A 159 -3.78 2.72 2.26
N ALA A 160 -3.20 3.15 3.37
CA ALA A 160 -2.31 4.31 3.40
C ALA A 160 -1.06 4.11 2.51
N LEU A 161 -0.41 2.95 2.61
CA LEU A 161 0.78 2.65 1.79
C LEU A 161 0.45 2.55 0.30
N ARG A 162 -0.75 2.10 -0.06
CA ARG A 162 -1.21 2.07 -1.45
C ARG A 162 -1.42 3.46 -2.05
N MET A 163 -1.64 4.50 -1.23
CA MET A 163 -1.68 5.88 -1.72
C MET A 163 -0.34 6.30 -2.35
N LEU A 164 0.78 5.67 -1.96
CA LEU A 164 2.10 5.92 -2.56
C LEU A 164 2.24 5.40 -4.00
N ASP A 165 1.34 4.54 -4.44
CA ASP A 165 1.31 4.03 -5.81
C ASP A 165 0.46 4.92 -6.74
N LEU A 166 -0.11 6.01 -6.21
CA LEU A 166 -0.86 7.00 -6.97
C LEU A 166 0.06 8.15 -7.41
N ASP A 167 -0.37 8.88 -8.43
CA ASP A 167 0.40 9.98 -9.03
C ASP A 167 0.56 11.19 -8.09
N ASN A 168 -0.29 11.30 -7.06
CA ASN A 168 -0.25 12.42 -6.13
C ASN A 168 0.95 12.31 -5.18
N PRO A 169 1.84 13.30 -5.15
CA PRO A 169 3.00 13.30 -4.28
C PRO A 169 2.57 13.28 -2.81
N CYS A 170 3.16 12.37 -2.05
CA CYS A 170 2.92 12.33 -0.60
C CYS A 170 3.99 11.54 0.17
N ILE A 171 4.01 11.79 1.47
CA ILE A 171 4.75 11.04 2.48
C ILE A 171 3.71 10.36 3.37
N ILE A 172 3.84 9.06 3.55
CA ILE A 172 3.04 8.29 4.54
C ILE A 172 3.93 8.00 5.74
N THR A 173 3.48 8.43 6.91
CA THR A 173 4.15 8.16 8.18
C THR A 173 3.21 7.38 9.09
N ILE A 174 3.68 6.25 9.60
CA ILE A 174 2.98 5.41 10.57
C ILE A 174 3.74 5.52 11.88
N VAL A 175 3.03 5.91 12.92
CA VAL A 175 3.55 6.11 14.27
C VAL A 175 2.89 5.12 15.21
N ASP A 176 3.69 4.36 15.95
CA ASP A 176 3.23 3.38 16.93
C ASP A 176 3.69 3.80 18.33
N ASN A 177 2.73 4.04 19.23
CA ASN A 177 3.01 4.48 20.61
C ASN A 177 4.01 5.64 20.67
N GLY A 178 3.84 6.64 19.80
CA GLY A 178 4.68 7.83 19.72
C GLY A 178 6.01 7.67 18.98
N HIS A 179 6.31 6.49 18.43
CA HIS A 179 7.54 6.23 17.67
C HIS A 179 7.24 6.02 16.18
N ILE A 180 8.04 6.62 15.30
CA ILE A 180 7.92 6.41 13.86
C ILE A 180 8.26 4.95 13.54
N PHE A 181 7.23 4.16 13.24
CA PHE A 181 7.38 2.77 12.82
C PHE A 181 7.77 2.65 11.35
N LYS A 182 7.13 3.48 10.50
CA LYS A 182 7.38 3.44 9.05
C LYS A 182 7.19 4.84 8.46
N ARG A 183 8.10 5.24 7.57
CA ARG A 183 8.00 6.49 6.82
C ARG A 183 8.45 6.25 5.39
N LYS A 184 7.56 6.49 4.43
CA LYS A 184 7.78 6.28 3.00
C LYS A 184 7.20 7.42 2.19
N SER A 185 7.75 7.64 1.00
CA SER A 185 7.30 8.68 0.07
C SER A 185 7.38 8.19 -1.37
N ASN A 186 6.54 8.77 -2.24
CA ASN A 186 6.61 8.60 -3.69
C ASN A 186 7.18 9.84 -4.41
N CYS A 187 7.53 10.91 -3.70
CA CYS A 187 7.99 12.15 -4.31
C CYS A 187 9.40 12.59 -3.91
N CYS A 188 9.90 12.14 -2.76
CA CYS A 188 11.22 12.55 -2.25
C CYS A 188 11.78 11.50 -1.30
N ILE A 189 13.03 11.66 -0.89
CA ILE A 189 13.57 10.92 0.27
C ILE A 189 12.97 11.57 1.52
N PRO A 190 12.08 10.88 2.27
CA PRO A 190 11.45 11.51 3.41
C PRO A 190 12.47 11.81 4.51
N PRO A 191 12.43 13.00 5.12
CA PRO A 191 13.27 13.33 6.28
C PRO A 191 13.07 12.31 7.41
N LYS A 192 14.10 12.04 8.20
CA LYS A 192 14.00 11.12 9.35
C LYS A 192 13.11 11.66 10.47
N THR A 193 13.03 12.98 10.59
CA THR A 193 12.21 13.71 11.57
C THR A 193 10.95 14.24 10.92
N LEU A 194 9.91 14.45 11.72
CA LEU A 194 8.70 15.15 11.29
C LEU A 194 8.98 16.65 11.13
N SER A 195 8.29 17.30 10.19
CA SER A 195 8.20 18.76 10.16
C SER A 195 7.37 19.27 11.35
N ASP A 196 7.45 20.57 11.65
CA ASP A 196 6.66 21.16 12.73
C ASP A 196 5.16 20.99 12.51
N THR A 197 4.70 21.10 11.26
CA THR A 197 3.29 20.89 10.90
C THR A 197 2.87 19.43 11.09
N GLU A 198 3.73 18.47 10.71
CA GLU A 198 3.47 17.04 10.95
C GLU A 198 3.43 16.71 12.45
N ALA A 199 4.36 17.26 13.22
CA ALA A 199 4.42 17.07 14.68
C ALA A 199 3.18 17.66 15.37
N MET A 200 2.72 18.86 14.96
CA MET A 200 1.51 19.47 15.46
C MET A 200 0.28 18.60 15.17
N VAL A 201 0.13 18.09 13.95
CA VAL A 201 -0.99 17.22 13.59
C VAL A 201 -0.92 15.90 14.35
N LEU A 202 0.26 15.29 14.48
CA LEU A 202 0.46 14.05 15.23
C LEU A 202 0.03 14.22 16.70
N ASN A 203 0.52 15.27 17.36
CA ASN A 203 0.19 15.54 18.76
C ASN A 203 -1.32 15.73 18.96
N TYR A 204 -1.96 16.50 18.07
CA TYR A 204 -3.41 16.68 18.13
C TYR A 204 -4.16 15.35 18.00
N VAL A 205 -3.81 14.52 17.00
CA VAL A 205 -4.46 13.23 16.74
C VAL A 205 -4.24 12.27 17.92
N HIS A 206 -3.04 12.27 18.47
CA HIS A 206 -2.66 11.44 19.61
C HIS A 206 -3.47 11.80 20.88
N GLU A 207 -3.56 13.09 21.19
CA GLU A 207 -4.24 13.58 22.39
C GLU A 207 -5.77 13.50 22.30
N ASN A 208 -6.32 13.82 21.13
CA ASN A 208 -7.77 13.97 20.96
C ASN A 208 -8.44 12.73 20.36
N SER A 209 -7.69 11.75 19.87
CA SER A 209 -8.23 10.56 19.16
C SER A 209 -9.22 10.95 18.06
N ARG A 210 -8.94 12.04 17.33
CA ARG A 210 -9.76 12.57 16.24
C ARG A 210 -8.90 12.91 15.04
N PRO A 211 -9.38 12.70 13.79
CA PRO A 211 -8.68 13.12 12.60
C PRO A 211 -8.42 14.65 12.61
N LYS A 212 -7.29 15.04 12.02
CA LYS A 212 -6.91 16.44 11.85
C LYS A 212 -6.31 16.64 10.46
N LYS A 213 -6.72 17.75 9.82
CA LYS A 213 -6.13 18.21 8.55
C LYS A 213 -5.67 19.64 8.72
N VAL A 214 -4.47 19.94 8.26
CA VAL A 214 -3.83 21.27 8.38
C VAL A 214 -3.11 21.59 7.09
N ASN A 215 -3.22 22.85 6.66
CA ASN A 215 -2.39 23.43 5.61
C ASN A 215 -1.60 24.57 6.25
N ASP A 216 -0.29 24.39 6.39
CA ASP A 216 0.57 25.38 7.02
C ASP A 216 1.99 25.34 6.42
N GLN A 217 2.60 26.51 6.23
CA GLN A 217 3.95 26.66 5.67
C GLN A 217 4.21 25.87 4.38
N GLY A 218 3.19 25.73 3.53
CA GLY A 218 3.25 24.94 2.30
C GLY A 218 3.06 23.43 2.49
N TRP A 219 3.05 22.94 3.73
CA TRP A 219 2.69 21.56 4.03
C TRP A 219 1.17 21.37 4.06
N GLN A 220 0.71 20.27 3.45
CA GLN A 220 -0.64 19.78 3.66
C GLN A 220 -0.55 18.46 4.42
N VAL A 221 -1.02 18.44 5.65
CA VAL A 221 -0.91 17.26 6.52
C VAL A 221 -2.29 16.82 6.97
N ALA A 222 -2.61 15.56 6.76
CA ALA A 222 -3.77 14.89 7.32
C ALA A 222 -3.32 13.76 8.24
N GLY A 223 -3.93 13.66 9.42
CA GLY A 223 -3.62 12.64 10.41
C GLY A 223 -4.87 11.92 10.89
N TRP A 224 -4.77 10.62 11.13
CA TRP A 224 -5.86 9.76 11.58
C TRP A 224 -5.43 8.87 12.73
N PRO A 225 -6.25 8.81 13.82
CA PRO A 225 -6.08 7.82 14.86
C PRO A 225 -6.65 6.48 14.38
N VAL A 226 -5.84 5.44 14.44
CA VAL A 226 -6.26 4.06 14.14
C VAL A 226 -5.99 3.18 15.37
N HIS A 227 -6.32 3.71 16.54
CA HIS A 227 -6.04 3.11 17.84
C HIS A 227 -6.79 1.79 18.03
N GLN A 228 -6.17 0.90 18.77
CA GLN A 228 -6.75 -0.35 19.27
C GLN A 228 -6.69 -0.37 20.79
N LEU A 229 -7.33 -1.36 21.42
CA LEU A 229 -7.57 -1.36 22.88
C LEU A 229 -6.30 -1.09 23.70
N ASP A 230 -5.17 -1.72 23.33
CA ASP A 230 -3.91 -1.62 24.07
C ASP A 230 -2.76 -1.05 23.21
N TRP A 231 -3.09 -0.43 22.09
CA TRP A 231 -2.07 0.01 21.15
C TRP A 231 -2.51 1.26 20.38
N ARG A 232 -1.70 2.31 20.47
CA ARG A 232 -1.95 3.55 19.78
C ARG A 232 -1.15 3.61 18.48
N ARG A 233 -1.88 3.76 17.38
CA ARG A 233 -1.30 4.02 16.06
C ARG A 233 -1.93 5.26 15.47
N GLU A 234 -1.09 6.12 14.95
CA GLU A 234 -1.47 7.25 14.11
C GLU A 234 -0.88 7.09 12.72
N ILE A 235 -1.64 7.48 11.71
CA ILE A 235 -1.17 7.50 10.32
C ILE A 235 -1.29 8.94 9.82
N LEU A 236 -0.18 9.45 9.27
CA LEU A 236 -0.13 10.75 8.62
C LEU A 236 0.04 10.59 7.12
N ARG A 237 -0.65 11.41 6.34
CA ARG A 237 -0.38 11.68 4.94
C ARG A 237 0.03 13.14 4.82
N SER A 238 1.24 13.37 4.34
CA SER A 238 1.81 14.72 4.21
C SER A 238 2.17 14.98 2.76
N ILE A 239 1.82 16.16 2.26
CA ILE A 239 2.30 16.69 0.99
C ILE A 239 3.32 17.78 1.36
N PRO A 240 4.60 17.62 0.99
CA PRO A 240 5.61 18.64 1.26
C PRO A 240 5.38 19.88 0.38
N PRO A 241 5.89 21.05 0.77
CA PRO A 241 5.90 22.21 -0.11
C PRO A 241 6.66 21.88 -1.40
N GLU A 242 6.22 22.49 -2.50
CA GLU A 242 6.98 22.40 -3.75
C GLU A 242 8.39 22.95 -3.53
N SER A 243 9.40 22.17 -3.92
CA SER A 243 10.79 22.66 -3.89
C SER A 243 10.87 23.87 -4.80
N GLN A 244 11.23 25.02 -4.26
CA GLN A 244 11.66 26.16 -5.06
C GLN A 244 13.03 25.81 -5.62
N ASP A 245 13.08 25.27 -6.84
CA ASP A 245 14.30 25.13 -7.64
C ASP A 245 14.75 26.48 -8.19
#